data_5a7e920c3516478dd2d42ad399d47bf8
#
_entry.id   5a7e920c3516478dd2d42ad399d47bf8
#
_cell.length_a   1.000
_cell.length_b   1.000
_cell.length_c   1.000
_cell.angle_alpha   90.00
_cell.angle_beta   90.00
_cell.angle_gamma   90.00
#
_symmetry.space_group_name_H-M   'P 1'
#
loop_
_entity.id
_entity.type
_entity.pdbx_description
1 polymer ?
#
loop_
_entity_poly.entity_id
_entity_poly.type
_entity_poly.pdbx_seq_one_letter_code
_entity_poly.pdbx_strand_id
1 'polypeptide(L)'
;LTAFVIPVKTGIQNHRKGLDSRFRGNDRLCYSVTMDNNNMKWLVGWAIYLPMLLMFRNGNRMGRRPAHPTYLKKILLTILVFSLMRMIPCLNAEASSNSLTLNEKDTGYRGIWYMNQPSGDEYVYKYSGGLGTYCAKHKPFAVYCDKVKKTFFCYGGTTTDSDRKLLHMVSYYDHKTGMVPRPTILLDKKTNDAHDNPVITVDDQGYIWIFSTSHGTSRPSYVHSSTWPYDVNEFDQVNVTKIENSQEVPITNFSYMQPWYLKGKGFVCFFTRYNYPADRTICFMTSNDGVKWSQWLRLAAMDQGHYQISTASENKAGTAFNYHPKGKGLNWRTNLYYIETEDLGKTWNCADGRKLTLPLTEPASPSLVHDYQGEGLNVYLKDIRFDTDEKPVILFITSKGYESGPKNDPRTWTTARWTGTAWQIRPAFTSDNNYDMGSLYIEDDGTWRIISPTETGPQPYNPGGEIAMWLSGNLGQTWKKVKQLTKESPRNHTYARRPVNAHPDFYAIWADGHGRKPSESTLYFCDKQGNVYVLPRKMTVDFTKPKLLYEKSNVKY
;
A
#
# COMPACT_ATOMS: atom_id res chain seq x y z
N LEU A 1 -31.39 12.54 -48.17
CA LEU A 1 -30.77 11.64 -47.20
C LEU A 1 -31.74 11.44 -46.04
N THR A 2 -32.54 10.38 -46.12
CA THR A 2 -33.57 10.02 -45.16
C THR A 2 -32.97 8.99 -44.21
N ALA A 3 -32.95 9.31 -42.90
CA ALA A 3 -32.47 8.42 -41.87
C ALA A 3 -33.59 7.44 -41.48
N PHE A 4 -33.30 6.14 -41.54
CA PHE A 4 -34.14 5.09 -40.96
C PHE A 4 -33.81 4.87 -39.49
N VAL A 5 -34.80 5.01 -38.63
CA VAL A 5 -34.72 4.67 -37.18
C VAL A 5 -35.32 3.27 -37.02
N ILE A 6 -34.52 2.35 -36.48
CA ILE A 6 -34.99 1.02 -36.08
C ILE A 6 -35.20 1.00 -34.57
N PRO A 7 -36.36 0.66 -34.03
CA PRO A 7 -36.57 0.56 -32.58
C PRO A 7 -36.05 -0.79 -32.07
N VAL A 8 -35.11 -0.75 -31.13
CA VAL A 8 -34.67 -1.91 -30.35
C VAL A 8 -35.47 -1.95 -29.05
N LYS A 9 -36.28 -2.97 -28.86
CA LYS A 9 -36.93 -3.28 -27.57
C LYS A 9 -35.92 -3.93 -26.66
N THR A 10 -35.54 -3.23 -25.57
CA THR A 10 -34.84 -3.83 -24.43
C THR A 10 -35.79 -3.86 -23.24
N GLY A 11 -36.04 -5.08 -22.74
CA GLY A 11 -36.82 -5.30 -21.52
C GLY A 11 -35.95 -4.99 -20.29
N ILE A 12 -36.39 -4.00 -19.51
CA ILE A 12 -35.80 -3.70 -18.21
C ILE A 12 -36.81 -4.13 -17.14
N GLN A 13 -36.42 -5.10 -16.31
CA GLN A 13 -37.14 -5.39 -15.07
C GLN A 13 -36.76 -4.39 -13.99
N ASN A 14 -37.78 -3.68 -13.50
CA ASN A 14 -37.64 -2.73 -12.38
C ASN A 14 -37.58 -3.46 -11.03
N HIS A 15 -36.49 -3.27 -10.28
CA HIS A 15 -36.51 -3.42 -8.83
C HIS A 15 -36.36 -2.03 -8.19
N ARG A 16 -37.47 -1.50 -7.68
CA ARG A 16 -37.48 -0.32 -6.79
C ARG A 16 -37.05 -0.75 -5.39
N LYS A 17 -36.02 -0.09 -4.83
CA LYS A 17 -35.90 0.15 -3.37
C LYS A 17 -35.19 1.49 -3.14
N GLY A 18 -35.90 2.39 -2.47
CA GLY A 18 -35.50 3.46 -1.56
C GLY A 18 -34.36 4.38 -1.98
N LEU A 19 -34.66 5.53 -2.57
CA LEU A 19 -33.75 6.66 -2.70
C LEU A 19 -34.06 7.64 -1.56
N ASP A 20 -33.07 7.89 -0.71
CA ASP A 20 -33.07 9.01 0.25
C ASP A 20 -32.59 10.27 -0.47
N SER A 21 -33.36 11.34 -0.30
CA SER A 21 -33.24 12.60 -0.99
C SER A 21 -32.19 13.48 -0.31
N ARG A 22 -31.03 13.73 -0.96
CA ARG A 22 -30.24 14.96 -0.81
C ARG A 22 -29.04 15.00 -1.78
N PHE A 23 -29.27 15.44 -3.02
CA PHE A 23 -28.21 16.06 -3.84
C PHE A 23 -28.79 17.20 -4.67
N ARG A 24 -28.29 18.42 -4.43
CA ARG A 24 -28.38 19.58 -5.32
C ARG A 24 -26.97 19.84 -5.87
N GLY A 25 -26.85 19.96 -7.18
CA GLY A 25 -25.63 20.47 -7.81
C GLY A 25 -25.39 19.88 -9.19
N ASN A 26 -25.40 20.73 -10.19
CA ASN A 26 -25.20 20.50 -11.60
C ASN A 26 -24.02 19.59 -11.93
N ASP A 27 -24.28 18.39 -12.39
CA ASP A 27 -23.29 17.57 -13.10
C ASP A 27 -23.82 17.17 -14.47
N ARG A 28 -23.16 17.67 -15.50
CA ARG A 28 -23.33 17.21 -16.88
C ARG A 28 -22.76 15.80 -17.00
N LEU A 29 -23.64 14.84 -17.21
CA LEU A 29 -23.28 13.47 -17.56
C LEU A 29 -22.68 13.43 -18.97
N CYS A 30 -21.38 13.23 -19.07
CA CYS A 30 -20.72 12.82 -20.30
C CYS A 30 -20.74 11.28 -20.38
N TYR A 31 -21.50 10.73 -21.31
CA TYR A 31 -21.38 9.32 -21.66
C TYR A 31 -20.26 9.15 -22.68
N SER A 32 -19.20 8.41 -22.33
CA SER A 32 -18.23 7.90 -23.29
C SER A 32 -18.66 6.49 -23.71
N VAL A 33 -18.92 6.31 -24.99
CA VAL A 33 -19.15 4.99 -25.59
C VAL A 33 -17.78 4.44 -25.99
N THR A 34 -17.23 3.50 -25.24
CA THR A 34 -16.08 2.70 -25.64
C THR A 34 -16.56 1.55 -26.53
N MET A 35 -16.20 1.60 -27.82
CA MET A 35 -16.40 0.45 -28.72
C MET A 35 -15.22 -0.51 -28.60
N ASP A 36 -15.50 -1.77 -28.39
CA ASP A 36 -14.53 -2.85 -28.34
C ASP A 36 -13.92 -3.08 -29.75
N ASN A 37 -12.61 -3.26 -29.82
CA ASN A 37 -11.83 -3.49 -31.05
C ASN A 37 -12.29 -4.69 -31.87
N ASN A 38 -13.02 -5.62 -31.29
CA ASN A 38 -13.59 -6.78 -32.02
C ASN A 38 -14.78 -6.42 -32.92
N ASN A 39 -15.56 -5.40 -32.57
CA ASN A 39 -16.68 -4.93 -33.40
C ASN A 39 -16.22 -4.16 -34.65
N MET A 40 -15.04 -3.54 -34.59
CA MET A 40 -14.46 -2.84 -35.74
C MET A 40 -13.97 -3.79 -36.86
N LYS A 41 -13.49 -4.98 -36.49
CA LYS A 41 -13.08 -6.01 -37.48
C LYS A 41 -14.25 -6.58 -38.29
N TRP A 42 -15.42 -6.70 -37.68
CA TRP A 42 -16.63 -7.16 -38.38
C TRP A 42 -17.15 -6.10 -39.35
N LEU A 43 -17.19 -4.84 -38.98
CA LEU A 43 -17.64 -3.76 -39.88
C LEU A 43 -16.72 -3.56 -41.08
N VAL A 44 -15.44 -3.70 -40.92
CA VAL A 44 -14.45 -3.62 -42.01
C VAL A 44 -14.55 -4.86 -42.92
N GLY A 45 -14.84 -6.05 -42.40
CA GLY A 45 -15.08 -7.26 -43.15
C GLY A 45 -16.31 -7.14 -44.10
N TRP A 46 -17.40 -6.58 -43.63
CA TRP A 46 -18.61 -6.37 -44.41
C TRP A 46 -18.45 -5.28 -45.48
N ALA A 47 -17.73 -4.22 -45.23
CA ALA A 47 -17.47 -3.17 -46.19
C ALA A 47 -16.63 -3.62 -47.40
N ILE A 48 -15.84 -4.69 -47.26
CA ILE A 48 -15.03 -5.27 -48.36
C ILE A 48 -15.80 -6.34 -49.12
N TYR A 49 -16.72 -7.08 -48.47
CA TYR A 49 -17.48 -8.18 -49.12
C TYR A 49 -18.64 -7.70 -50.00
N LEU A 50 -19.29 -6.58 -49.66
CA LEU A 50 -20.44 -6.07 -50.43
C LEU A 50 -20.11 -5.67 -51.87
N PRO A 51 -18.98 -4.97 -52.15
CA PRO A 51 -18.59 -4.64 -53.52
C PRO A 51 -18.24 -5.88 -54.36
N MET A 52 -17.69 -6.95 -53.76
CA MET A 52 -17.35 -8.18 -54.48
C MET A 52 -18.59 -9.00 -54.88
N LEU A 53 -19.61 -9.07 -54.02
CA LEU A 53 -20.86 -9.77 -54.33
C LEU A 53 -21.66 -9.09 -55.45
N LEU A 54 -21.60 -7.77 -55.57
CA LEU A 54 -22.25 -7.01 -56.63
C LEU A 54 -21.54 -7.16 -58.00
N MET A 55 -20.22 -7.44 -58.00
CA MET A 55 -19.47 -7.72 -59.23
C MET A 55 -19.78 -9.13 -59.79
N PHE A 56 -20.08 -10.12 -58.98
CA PHE A 56 -20.40 -11.46 -59.42
C PHE A 56 -21.88 -11.65 -59.82
N ARG A 57 -22.78 -10.80 -59.38
CA ARG A 57 -24.20 -10.90 -59.68
C ARG A 57 -24.57 -10.30 -61.04
N ASN A 58 -23.74 -9.49 -61.66
CA ASN A 58 -23.96 -8.88 -62.98
C ASN A 58 -23.18 -9.56 -64.10
N GLY A 59 -22.59 -10.74 -63.89
CA GLY A 59 -21.73 -11.45 -64.83
C GLY A 59 -22.46 -12.35 -65.84
N ASN A 60 -23.78 -12.47 -65.82
CA ASN A 60 -24.56 -13.43 -66.69
C ASN A 60 -25.47 -12.78 -67.69
N ARG A 61 -25.07 -11.72 -68.40
CA ARG A 61 -25.62 -11.34 -69.72
C ARG A 61 -24.75 -10.23 -70.31
N MET A 62 -23.70 -10.61 -71.08
CA MET A 62 -23.31 -9.84 -72.25
C MET A 62 -22.22 -10.58 -73.02
N GLY A 63 -22.47 -10.62 -74.35
CA GLY A 63 -21.60 -11.25 -75.31
C GLY A 63 -20.21 -10.61 -75.39
N ARG A 64 -19.29 -11.42 -75.94
CA ARG A 64 -17.89 -11.10 -76.18
C ARG A 64 -17.67 -9.71 -76.79
N ARG A 65 -17.22 -8.74 -75.99
CA ARG A 65 -16.50 -7.56 -76.50
C ARG A 65 -15.22 -7.43 -75.70
N PRO A 66 -14.07 -7.05 -76.33
CA PRO A 66 -12.79 -6.90 -75.62
C PRO A 66 -12.85 -5.73 -74.61
N ALA A 67 -12.31 -5.95 -73.41
CA ALA A 67 -12.32 -4.98 -72.38
C ALA A 67 -11.53 -3.69 -72.79
N HIS A 68 -12.19 -2.54 -72.70
CA HIS A 68 -11.65 -1.25 -73.04
C HIS A 68 -10.39 -0.94 -72.18
N PRO A 69 -9.29 -0.40 -72.74
CA PRO A 69 -8.01 -0.17 -72.04
C PRO A 69 -8.10 0.67 -70.76
N THR A 70 -9.15 1.45 -70.62
CA THR A 70 -9.44 2.24 -69.40
C THR A 70 -9.82 1.43 -68.19
N TYR A 71 -10.38 0.20 -68.35
CA TYR A 71 -10.72 -0.69 -67.22
C TYR A 71 -9.49 -1.39 -66.67
N LEU A 72 -8.55 -1.81 -67.52
CA LEU A 72 -7.29 -2.40 -67.07
C LEU A 72 -6.43 -1.39 -66.31
N LYS A 73 -6.42 -0.11 -66.73
CA LYS A 73 -5.69 0.98 -66.02
C LYS A 73 -6.28 1.25 -64.62
N LYS A 74 -7.62 1.17 -64.47
CA LYS A 74 -8.24 1.34 -63.13
C LYS A 74 -7.95 0.17 -62.20
N ILE A 75 -7.96 -1.06 -62.71
CA ILE A 75 -7.62 -2.26 -61.93
C ILE A 75 -6.13 -2.24 -61.52
N LEU A 76 -5.23 -1.89 -62.44
CA LEU A 76 -3.79 -1.74 -62.15
C LEU A 76 -3.51 -0.62 -61.18
N LEU A 77 -4.21 0.53 -61.25
CA LEU A 77 -4.08 1.62 -60.32
C LEU A 77 -4.56 1.24 -58.90
N THR A 78 -5.65 0.46 -58.81
CA THR A 78 -6.17 -0.04 -57.52
C THR A 78 -5.21 -1.05 -56.89
N ILE A 79 -4.62 -1.95 -57.68
CA ILE A 79 -3.61 -2.90 -57.19
C ILE A 79 -2.33 -2.18 -56.78
N LEU A 80 -1.91 -1.13 -57.50
CA LEU A 80 -0.73 -0.33 -57.17
C LEU A 80 -0.92 0.46 -55.87
N VAL A 81 -2.12 1.04 -55.64
CA VAL A 81 -2.47 1.74 -54.38
C VAL A 81 -2.51 0.76 -53.21
N PHE A 82 -3.04 -0.45 -53.39
CA PHE A 82 -3.03 -1.49 -52.35
C PHE A 82 -1.61 -2.03 -52.06
N SER A 83 -0.74 -2.11 -53.09
CA SER A 83 0.67 -2.48 -52.90
C SER A 83 1.49 -1.40 -52.25
N LEU A 84 1.24 -0.12 -52.53
CA LEU A 84 1.84 1.03 -51.86
C LEU A 84 1.35 1.17 -50.41
N MET A 85 0.10 0.84 -50.09
CA MET A 85 -0.37 0.78 -48.70
C MET A 85 0.24 -0.36 -47.89
N ARG A 86 0.77 -1.42 -48.52
CA ARG A 86 1.54 -2.48 -47.85
C ARG A 86 3.03 -2.15 -47.67
N MET A 87 3.53 -1.11 -48.33
CA MET A 87 4.92 -0.62 -48.21
C MET A 87 5.03 0.62 -47.34
N ILE A 88 3.93 1.11 -46.76
CA ILE A 88 4.06 1.99 -45.59
C ILE A 88 4.56 1.05 -44.48
N PRO A 89 5.85 1.18 -44.03
CA PRO A 89 6.20 0.51 -42.79
C PRO A 89 5.12 0.97 -41.81
N CYS A 90 4.52 0.02 -41.07
CA CYS A 90 3.94 0.36 -39.80
C CYS A 90 5.04 1.17 -39.08
N LEU A 91 4.99 2.46 -39.20
CA LEU A 91 5.40 3.31 -38.12
C LEU A 91 4.56 2.74 -36.98
N ASN A 92 5.17 1.83 -36.20
CA ASN A 92 4.82 1.69 -34.84
C ASN A 92 4.80 3.14 -34.33
N ALA A 93 3.63 3.76 -34.34
CA ALA A 93 3.32 4.69 -33.31
C ALA A 93 3.56 3.84 -32.08
N GLU A 94 4.76 3.90 -31.51
CA GLU A 94 4.93 3.78 -30.10
C GLU A 94 3.85 4.73 -29.60
N ALA A 95 2.70 4.14 -29.24
CA ALA A 95 1.85 4.77 -28.28
C ALA A 95 2.85 5.12 -27.19
N SER A 96 3.19 6.39 -27.04
CA SER A 96 3.84 6.87 -25.86
C SER A 96 2.90 6.36 -24.78
N SER A 97 3.21 5.19 -24.24
CA SER A 97 2.66 4.77 -22.99
C SER A 97 3.00 5.96 -22.12
N ASN A 98 2.00 6.75 -21.73
CA ASN A 98 2.16 7.71 -20.65
C ASN A 98 2.61 6.84 -19.48
N SER A 99 3.94 6.65 -19.39
CA SER A 99 4.55 5.94 -18.30
C SER A 99 4.11 6.67 -17.06
N LEU A 100 3.37 6.00 -16.18
CA LEU A 100 2.99 6.57 -14.89
C LEU A 100 4.22 6.78 -14.01
N THR A 101 5.34 6.16 -14.37
CA THR A 101 6.64 6.27 -13.71
C THR A 101 7.28 7.59 -14.10
N LEU A 102 7.64 8.40 -13.10
CA LEU A 102 8.22 9.74 -13.31
C LEU A 102 9.75 9.71 -13.30
N ASN A 103 10.35 9.02 -12.32
CA ASN A 103 11.81 8.96 -12.12
C ASN A 103 12.49 10.36 -12.03
N GLU A 104 11.77 11.34 -11.48
CA GLU A 104 12.23 12.71 -11.35
C GLU A 104 12.88 12.95 -9.98
N LYS A 105 13.88 13.84 -9.91
CA LYS A 105 14.48 14.23 -8.62
C LYS A 105 13.73 15.41 -8.01
N ASP A 106 13.25 15.26 -6.79
CA ASP A 106 12.68 16.36 -6.03
C ASP A 106 13.79 17.20 -5.36
N THR A 107 13.44 18.40 -4.96
CA THR A 107 14.33 19.36 -4.32
C THR A 107 14.41 19.21 -2.80
N GLY A 108 13.81 18.18 -2.23
CA GLY A 108 13.86 17.90 -0.79
C GLY A 108 12.82 16.92 -0.31
N TYR A 109 12.83 16.64 0.98
CA TYR A 109 11.97 15.68 1.63
C TYR A 109 10.75 16.37 2.23
N ARG A 110 9.57 16.13 1.66
CA ARG A 110 8.28 16.67 2.13
C ARG A 110 7.28 15.54 2.19
N GLY A 111 6.76 15.28 3.41
CA GLY A 111 5.71 14.29 3.64
C GLY A 111 4.34 14.85 3.21
N ILE A 112 3.42 13.94 2.86
CA ILE A 112 2.04 14.34 2.62
C ILE A 112 1.32 14.59 3.95
N TRP A 113 0.56 15.70 4.01
CA TRP A 113 -0.47 15.90 5.02
C TRP A 113 -1.79 15.30 4.52
N TYR A 114 -2.46 14.52 5.37
CA TYR A 114 -3.72 13.88 5.01
C TYR A 114 -4.71 13.86 6.17
N MET A 115 -6.00 13.81 5.86
CA MET A 115 -7.08 13.61 6.82
C MET A 115 -8.10 12.61 6.30
N ASN A 116 -8.69 11.85 7.21
CA ASN A 116 -9.82 10.98 6.93
C ASN A 116 -11.04 11.45 7.72
N GLN A 117 -12.09 11.79 7.04
CA GLN A 117 -13.41 12.14 7.55
C GLN A 117 -13.42 13.23 8.64
N PRO A 118 -14.23 14.27 8.51
CA PRO A 118 -14.56 15.15 9.63
C PRO A 118 -15.22 14.35 10.77
N SER A 119 -14.84 14.62 12.02
CA SER A 119 -15.41 13.97 13.21
C SER A 119 -16.61 14.72 13.78
N GLY A 120 -16.71 16.03 13.49
CA GLY A 120 -17.78 16.88 14.00
C GLY A 120 -17.58 17.31 15.46
N ASP A 121 -16.39 17.10 16.00
CA ASP A 121 -15.98 17.44 17.36
C ASP A 121 -14.76 18.39 17.38
N GLU A 122 -14.24 18.71 18.55
CA GLU A 122 -13.08 19.58 18.76
C GLU A 122 -11.76 19.01 18.18
N TYR A 123 -11.73 17.72 17.86
CA TYR A 123 -10.56 17.04 17.24
C TYR A 123 -10.57 17.17 15.71
N VAL A 124 -11.65 17.67 15.13
CA VAL A 124 -11.88 18.05 13.73
C VAL A 124 -11.94 16.87 12.78
N TYR A 125 -11.04 15.90 12.91
CA TYR A 125 -10.96 14.74 12.02
C TYR A 125 -10.88 13.44 12.81
N LYS A 126 -11.43 12.39 12.24
CA LYS A 126 -11.30 11.03 12.78
C LYS A 126 -9.83 10.64 12.97
N TYR A 127 -8.98 10.96 12.00
CA TYR A 127 -7.51 10.98 12.11
C TYR A 127 -6.92 11.81 10.97
N SER A 128 -5.76 12.39 11.22
CA SER A 128 -5.10 13.34 10.32
C SER A 128 -3.66 13.58 10.76
N GLY A 129 -2.92 14.35 10.00
CA GLY A 129 -1.56 14.76 10.32
C GLY A 129 -0.60 14.56 9.16
N GLY A 130 0.69 14.54 9.46
CA GLY A 130 1.73 14.16 8.51
C GLY A 130 1.76 12.66 8.34
N LEU A 131 1.17 12.16 7.27
CA LEU A 131 0.92 10.76 7.08
C LEU A 131 1.78 10.12 5.97
N GLY A 132 2.99 10.62 5.76
CA GLY A 132 3.94 10.07 4.78
C GLY A 132 4.35 8.63 5.03
N THR A 133 4.33 8.17 6.29
CA THR A 133 4.63 6.79 6.71
C THR A 133 3.39 6.03 7.21
N TYR A 134 2.20 6.50 6.88
CA TYR A 134 0.91 5.87 7.15
C TYR A 134 0.67 4.70 6.19
N CYS A 135 -0.03 3.61 6.48
CA CYS A 135 -0.76 3.31 7.69
C CYS A 135 -0.13 2.11 8.45
N ALA A 136 -0.69 1.75 9.59
CA ALA A 136 -0.25 0.59 10.38
C ALA A 136 -0.21 -0.74 9.58
N LYS A 137 -1.03 -0.86 8.52
CA LYS A 137 -1.15 -2.06 7.67
C LYS A 137 -0.24 -2.02 6.42
N HIS A 138 0.54 -0.96 6.25
CA HIS A 138 1.57 -0.84 5.23
C HIS A 138 2.93 -1.07 5.86
N LYS A 139 3.71 -1.98 5.37
CA LYS A 139 5.10 -2.23 5.76
C LYS A 139 5.79 -3.19 4.79
N PRO A 140 7.12 -3.12 4.67
CA PRO A 140 8.02 -2.13 5.27
C PRO A 140 7.97 -0.75 4.58
N PHE A 141 8.46 0.29 5.29
CA PHE A 141 8.78 1.60 4.71
C PHE A 141 10.27 1.79 4.49
N ALA A 142 11.11 0.98 5.10
CA ALA A 142 12.56 1.03 4.95
C ALA A 142 13.20 -0.35 5.10
N VAL A 143 14.35 -0.54 4.43
CA VAL A 143 15.14 -1.78 4.42
C VAL A 143 16.63 -1.41 4.46
N TYR A 144 17.35 -1.91 5.44
CA TYR A 144 18.81 -1.82 5.45
C TYR A 144 19.44 -2.95 4.64
N CYS A 145 20.37 -2.60 3.76
CA CYS A 145 21.16 -3.52 2.93
C CYS A 145 22.64 -3.45 3.29
N ASP A 146 23.11 -4.48 3.97
CA ASP A 146 24.49 -4.52 4.50
C ASP A 146 25.54 -4.49 3.38
N LYS A 147 25.30 -5.13 2.25
CA LYS A 147 26.22 -5.19 1.09
C LYS A 147 26.67 -3.79 0.61
N VAL A 148 25.77 -2.83 0.63
CA VAL A 148 26.04 -1.45 0.19
C VAL A 148 26.11 -0.44 1.33
N LYS A 149 25.83 -0.86 2.58
CA LYS A 149 25.75 0.00 3.77
C LYS A 149 24.77 1.16 3.59
N LYS A 150 23.58 0.86 3.08
CA LYS A 150 22.51 1.84 2.84
C LYS A 150 21.19 1.37 3.45
N THR A 151 20.43 2.30 4.01
CA THR A 151 19.02 2.09 4.35
C THR A 151 18.17 2.73 3.27
N PHE A 152 17.53 1.93 2.42
CA PHE A 152 16.56 2.38 1.43
C PHE A 152 15.21 2.61 2.11
N PHE A 153 14.48 3.65 1.70
CA PHE A 153 13.16 3.95 2.25
C PHE A 153 12.23 4.59 1.22
N CYS A 154 10.93 4.41 1.42
CA CYS A 154 9.89 5.07 0.66
C CYS A 154 8.93 5.81 1.59
N TYR A 155 8.17 6.76 1.03
CA TYR A 155 7.16 7.51 1.78
C TYR A 155 6.15 8.16 0.83
N GLY A 156 4.98 8.50 1.37
CA GLY A 156 4.03 9.38 0.69
C GLY A 156 4.49 10.83 0.82
N GLY A 157 4.80 11.44 -0.29
CA GLY A 157 5.31 12.81 -0.34
C GLY A 157 4.44 13.77 -1.13
N THR A 158 4.92 15.02 -1.21
CA THR A 158 4.35 16.10 -2.03
C THR A 158 5.45 17.04 -2.47
N THR A 159 5.26 17.77 -3.58
CA THR A 159 6.27 18.72 -4.08
C THR A 159 6.24 20.05 -3.34
N THR A 160 5.08 20.47 -2.86
CA THR A 160 4.90 21.73 -2.12
C THR A 160 3.99 21.53 -0.91
N ASP A 161 4.02 22.45 0.04
CA ASP A 161 3.18 22.37 1.26
C ASP A 161 1.67 22.61 0.98
N SER A 162 1.35 23.27 -0.14
CA SER A 162 -0.03 23.52 -0.58
C SER A 162 -0.57 22.44 -1.51
N ASP A 163 0.31 21.71 -2.20
CA ASP A 163 -0.08 20.60 -3.08
C ASP A 163 -0.30 19.34 -2.22
N ARG A 164 -1.49 18.77 -2.31
CA ARG A 164 -1.87 17.56 -1.58
C ARG A 164 -1.93 16.32 -2.47
N LYS A 165 -1.24 16.33 -3.59
CA LYS A 165 -1.09 15.14 -4.41
C LYS A 165 -0.16 14.17 -3.72
N LEU A 166 -0.60 12.93 -3.61
CA LEU A 166 0.22 11.85 -3.12
C LEU A 166 1.23 11.44 -4.17
N LEU A 167 2.49 11.74 -3.90
CA LEU A 167 3.64 11.26 -4.66
C LEU A 167 4.28 10.09 -3.94
N HIS A 168 4.65 9.05 -4.67
CA HIS A 168 5.46 7.97 -4.14
C HIS A 168 6.92 8.36 -4.25
N MET A 169 7.56 8.52 -3.11
CA MET A 169 8.94 8.97 -2.98
C MET A 169 9.83 7.81 -2.55
N VAL A 170 11.02 7.73 -3.16
CA VAL A 170 12.04 6.72 -2.83
C VAL A 170 13.39 7.41 -2.60
N SER A 171 14.14 6.94 -1.59
CA SER A 171 15.47 7.45 -1.29
C SER A 171 16.28 6.46 -0.45
N TYR A 172 17.46 6.87 -0.02
CA TYR A 172 18.28 6.10 0.92
C TYR A 172 19.09 7.02 1.87
N TYR A 173 19.52 6.43 2.98
CA TYR A 173 20.56 6.97 3.84
C TYR A 173 21.83 6.13 3.64
N ASP A 174 22.94 6.78 3.34
CA ASP A 174 24.25 6.15 3.17
C ASP A 174 25.02 6.16 4.48
N HIS A 175 25.23 4.99 5.08
CA HIS A 175 25.90 4.85 6.37
C HIS A 175 27.40 5.13 6.32
N LYS A 176 28.03 5.11 5.14
CA LYS A 176 29.46 5.42 4.97
C LYS A 176 29.72 6.93 5.02
N THR A 177 28.81 7.71 4.43
CA THR A 177 28.95 9.16 4.30
C THR A 177 28.10 9.95 5.28
N GLY A 178 27.05 9.33 5.81
CA GLY A 178 26.02 9.99 6.62
C GLY A 178 25.14 10.93 5.80
N MET A 179 25.05 10.73 4.47
CA MET A 179 24.31 11.61 3.55
C MET A 179 23.05 10.94 3.02
N VAL A 180 22.13 11.79 2.56
CA VAL A 180 20.96 11.42 1.75
C VAL A 180 21.03 12.13 0.39
N PRO A 181 20.64 11.48 -0.74
CA PRO A 181 20.51 12.12 -2.03
C PRO A 181 19.22 12.95 -2.10
N ARG A 182 19.01 13.71 -3.18
CA ARG A 182 17.67 14.19 -3.52
C ARG A 182 16.74 12.98 -3.72
N PRO A 183 15.52 13.01 -3.14
CA PRO A 183 14.61 11.88 -3.28
C PRO A 183 14.08 11.77 -4.71
N THR A 184 13.80 10.55 -5.15
CA THR A 184 13.18 10.28 -6.45
C THR A 184 11.66 10.30 -6.30
N ILE A 185 10.99 11.07 -7.15
CA ILE A 185 9.55 10.99 -7.39
C ILE A 185 9.31 9.80 -8.32
N LEU A 186 8.86 8.69 -7.79
CA LEU A 186 8.59 7.49 -8.56
C LEU A 186 7.29 7.60 -9.36
N LEU A 187 6.23 8.08 -8.72
CA LEU A 187 4.86 8.02 -9.24
C LEU A 187 3.99 9.12 -8.64
N ASP A 188 3.14 9.78 -9.47
CA ASP A 188 1.98 10.54 -9.01
C ASP A 188 0.77 9.60 -8.91
N LYS A 189 0.32 9.29 -7.71
CA LYS A 189 -0.79 8.35 -7.46
C LYS A 189 -2.17 8.90 -7.86
N LYS A 190 -2.25 10.17 -8.30
CA LYS A 190 -3.48 10.86 -8.73
C LYS A 190 -4.58 10.88 -7.64
N THR A 191 -4.17 10.97 -6.39
CA THR A 191 -5.04 11.07 -5.22
C THR A 191 -4.34 11.87 -4.13
N ASN A 192 -5.06 12.24 -3.08
CA ASN A 192 -4.50 12.76 -1.82
C ASN A 192 -4.63 11.74 -0.68
N ASP A 193 -5.12 10.55 -0.95
CA ASP A 193 -5.43 9.53 0.07
C ASP A 193 -4.15 8.78 0.49
N ALA A 194 -3.65 9.03 1.69
CA ALA A 194 -2.45 8.38 2.21
C ALA A 194 -2.61 6.87 2.46
N HIS A 195 -3.81 6.28 2.34
CA HIS A 195 -3.95 4.81 2.30
C HIS A 195 -3.35 4.21 1.01
N ASP A 196 -3.03 5.03 0.03
CA ASP A 196 -2.36 4.59 -1.19
C ASP A 196 -0.82 4.70 -1.08
N ASN A 197 -0.25 5.00 0.09
CA ASN A 197 1.20 5.09 0.31
C ASN A 197 1.95 3.85 -0.19
N PRO A 198 3.20 4.02 -0.68
CA PRO A 198 4.05 2.92 -1.13
C PRO A 198 4.60 2.10 0.04
N VAL A 199 5.01 0.88 -0.26
CA VAL A 199 5.86 0.03 0.59
C VAL A 199 7.02 -0.53 -0.20
N ILE A 200 8.12 -0.90 0.48
CA ILE A 200 9.39 -1.25 -0.13
C ILE A 200 9.88 -2.63 0.33
N THR A 201 10.50 -3.38 -0.57
CA THR A 201 11.37 -4.50 -0.21
C THR A 201 12.57 -4.55 -1.15
N VAL A 202 13.59 -5.35 -0.84
CA VAL A 202 14.79 -5.52 -1.65
C VAL A 202 15.05 -7.01 -1.78
N ASP A 203 15.31 -7.48 -3.00
CA ASP A 203 15.60 -8.89 -3.26
C ASP A 203 17.09 -9.25 -3.09
N ASP A 204 17.44 -10.52 -3.26
CA ASP A 204 18.81 -11.04 -3.11
C ASP A 204 19.80 -10.47 -4.14
N GLN A 205 19.30 -10.02 -5.29
CA GLN A 205 20.11 -9.40 -6.33
C GLN A 205 20.34 -7.91 -6.06
N GLY A 206 19.55 -7.33 -5.16
CA GLY A 206 19.61 -5.93 -4.76
C GLY A 206 18.65 -5.04 -5.53
N TYR A 207 17.72 -5.59 -6.30
CA TYR A 207 16.66 -4.80 -6.90
C TYR A 207 15.69 -4.31 -5.83
N ILE A 208 15.34 -3.03 -5.92
CA ILE A 208 14.43 -2.37 -4.99
C ILE A 208 13.02 -2.45 -5.57
N TRP A 209 12.11 -3.06 -4.84
CA TRP A 209 10.72 -3.25 -5.24
C TRP A 209 9.81 -2.30 -4.48
N ILE A 210 8.99 -1.54 -5.20
CA ILE A 210 8.01 -0.60 -4.64
C ILE A 210 6.61 -1.06 -5.03
N PHE A 211 5.78 -1.33 -4.02
CA PHE A 211 4.38 -1.70 -4.20
C PHE A 211 3.51 -0.49 -3.87
N SER A 212 2.88 0.06 -4.90
CA SER A 212 1.99 1.21 -4.83
C SER A 212 0.57 0.74 -4.56
N THR A 213 0.14 0.79 -3.31
CA THR A 213 -1.15 0.25 -2.87
C THR A 213 -2.33 1.14 -3.30
N SER A 214 -3.55 0.68 -3.06
CA SER A 214 -4.77 1.43 -3.32
C SER A 214 -5.80 1.21 -2.22
N HIS A 215 -6.52 2.26 -1.84
CA HIS A 215 -7.63 2.18 -0.91
C HIS A 215 -8.90 1.79 -1.66
N GLY A 216 -9.47 0.64 -1.32
CA GLY A 216 -10.64 0.11 -2.03
C GLY A 216 -10.30 -0.49 -3.40
N THR A 217 -11.26 -0.47 -4.33
CA THR A 217 -11.16 -1.12 -5.65
C THR A 217 -11.16 -0.15 -6.83
N SER A 218 -11.41 1.15 -6.59
CA SER A 218 -11.61 2.14 -7.65
C SER A 218 -10.32 2.67 -8.28
N ARG A 219 -9.20 2.58 -7.57
CA ARG A 219 -7.90 3.03 -8.07
C ARG A 219 -6.97 1.84 -8.35
N PRO A 220 -6.13 1.90 -9.39
CA PRO A 220 -5.17 0.84 -9.67
C PRO A 220 -4.03 0.84 -8.66
N SER A 221 -3.45 -0.34 -8.44
CA SER A 221 -2.19 -0.56 -7.75
C SER A 221 -1.09 -0.83 -8.76
N TYR A 222 0.16 -0.52 -8.40
CA TYR A 222 1.30 -0.70 -9.29
C TYR A 222 2.45 -1.38 -8.56
N VAL A 223 3.30 -2.06 -9.30
CA VAL A 223 4.57 -2.58 -8.82
C VAL A 223 5.68 -2.01 -9.69
N HIS A 224 6.75 -1.54 -9.04
CA HIS A 224 7.94 -1.05 -9.70
C HIS A 224 9.15 -1.80 -9.17
N SER A 225 10.13 -2.04 -10.03
CA SER A 225 11.46 -2.53 -9.67
C SER A 225 12.50 -1.51 -10.10
N SER A 226 13.55 -1.30 -9.31
CA SER A 226 14.66 -0.47 -9.75
C SER A 226 15.30 -1.06 -11.00
N THR A 227 15.70 -0.22 -11.97
CA THR A 227 16.37 -0.64 -13.21
C THR A 227 17.73 -1.27 -12.91
N TRP A 228 18.40 -0.80 -11.85
CA TRP A 228 19.69 -1.31 -11.40
C TRP A 228 19.68 -1.69 -9.92
N PRO A 229 20.46 -2.71 -9.52
CA PRO A 229 20.59 -3.10 -8.11
C PRO A 229 21.06 -1.93 -7.23
N TYR A 230 20.38 -1.75 -6.09
CA TYR A 230 20.70 -0.73 -5.07
C TYR A 230 20.65 0.71 -5.58
N ASP A 231 19.97 0.96 -6.69
CA ASP A 231 19.78 2.30 -7.26
C ASP A 231 18.36 2.80 -7.04
N VAL A 232 18.24 4.10 -6.73
CA VAL A 232 16.96 4.80 -6.54
C VAL A 232 16.71 5.85 -7.61
N ASN A 233 17.52 5.90 -8.68
CA ASN A 233 17.39 6.93 -9.69
C ASN A 233 16.32 6.58 -10.72
N GLU A 234 16.21 5.31 -11.06
CA GLU A 234 15.36 4.85 -12.15
C GLU A 234 14.64 3.54 -11.77
N PHE A 235 13.36 3.49 -12.09
CA PHE A 235 12.49 2.35 -11.86
C PHE A 235 11.67 2.04 -13.09
N ASP A 236 11.43 0.76 -13.33
CA ASP A 236 10.52 0.27 -14.35
C ASP A 236 9.21 -0.20 -13.71
N GLN A 237 8.09 0.12 -14.35
CA GLN A 237 6.82 -0.47 -13.96
C GLN A 237 6.77 -1.93 -14.38
N VAL A 238 6.49 -2.81 -13.43
CA VAL A 238 6.40 -4.25 -13.65
C VAL A 238 4.94 -4.66 -13.87
N ASN A 239 4.66 -5.30 -15.01
CA ASN A 239 3.35 -5.90 -15.29
C ASN A 239 3.23 -7.22 -14.53
N VAL A 240 2.66 -7.17 -13.34
CA VAL A 240 2.52 -8.33 -12.46
C VAL A 240 1.26 -9.12 -12.76
N THR A 241 1.39 -10.46 -12.72
CA THR A 241 0.30 -11.40 -12.95
C THR A 241 0.15 -12.38 -11.80
N LYS A 242 -1.01 -13.00 -11.69
CA LYS A 242 -1.29 -14.10 -10.76
C LYS A 242 -1.94 -15.27 -11.47
N ILE A 243 -1.88 -16.43 -10.86
CA ILE A 243 -2.67 -17.58 -11.31
C ILE A 243 -4.11 -17.46 -10.77
N GLU A 244 -5.08 -17.61 -11.63
CA GLU A 244 -6.51 -17.70 -11.31
C GLU A 244 -7.19 -18.69 -12.23
N ASN A 245 -7.84 -19.73 -11.67
CA ASN A 245 -8.46 -20.82 -12.44
C ASN A 245 -7.50 -21.43 -13.48
N SER A 246 -6.25 -21.68 -13.10
CA SER A 246 -5.18 -22.20 -13.96
C SER A 246 -4.78 -21.29 -15.14
N GLN A 247 -5.21 -20.04 -15.14
CA GLN A 247 -4.82 -19.03 -16.13
C GLN A 247 -4.00 -17.91 -15.46
N GLU A 248 -3.09 -17.33 -16.22
CA GLU A 248 -2.33 -16.15 -15.82
C GLU A 248 -3.16 -14.90 -16.12
N VAL A 249 -3.47 -14.12 -15.07
CA VAL A 249 -4.27 -12.89 -15.16
C VAL A 249 -3.55 -11.71 -14.52
N PRO A 250 -3.71 -10.46 -15.04
CA PRO A 250 -3.08 -9.28 -14.46
C PRO A 250 -3.53 -9.01 -13.02
N ILE A 251 -2.61 -8.55 -12.18
CA ILE A 251 -2.92 -7.96 -10.88
C ILE A 251 -3.04 -6.44 -11.06
N THR A 252 -4.25 -5.92 -10.95
CA THR A 252 -4.53 -4.49 -11.17
C THR A 252 -4.83 -3.71 -9.90
N ASN A 253 -5.09 -4.39 -8.78
CA ASN A 253 -5.43 -3.74 -7.52
C ASN A 253 -5.16 -4.64 -6.32
N PHE A 254 -4.55 -4.07 -5.29
CA PHE A 254 -4.38 -4.62 -3.95
C PHE A 254 -4.33 -3.47 -2.92
N SER A 255 -4.70 -3.77 -1.68
CA SER A 255 -4.69 -2.80 -0.58
C SER A 255 -3.85 -3.29 0.58
N TYR A 256 -3.30 -2.37 1.37
CA TYR A 256 -2.56 -2.70 2.60
C TYR A 256 -1.46 -3.76 2.39
N MET A 257 -0.64 -3.56 1.37
CA MET A 257 0.42 -4.50 0.98
C MET A 257 1.54 -4.55 2.03
N GLN A 258 2.00 -5.76 2.30
CA GLN A 258 3.10 -6.08 3.20
C GLN A 258 4.02 -7.09 2.52
N PRO A 259 4.92 -6.65 1.62
CA PRO A 259 5.85 -7.52 0.92
C PRO A 259 7.05 -7.84 1.80
N TRP A 260 7.41 -9.12 1.85
CA TRP A 260 8.61 -9.64 2.45
C TRP A 260 9.40 -10.40 1.41
N TYR A 261 10.72 -10.22 1.40
CA TYR A 261 11.60 -11.05 0.61
C TYR A 261 12.34 -12.02 1.53
N LEU A 262 12.18 -13.31 1.29
CA LEU A 262 12.86 -14.37 2.02
C LEU A 262 14.03 -14.85 1.17
N LYS A 263 15.24 -14.70 1.71
CA LYS A 263 16.49 -15.05 1.02
C LYS A 263 16.45 -16.47 0.46
N GLY A 264 16.71 -16.60 -0.84
CA GLY A 264 16.70 -17.87 -1.56
C GLY A 264 15.31 -18.52 -1.71
N LYS A 265 14.22 -17.87 -1.24
CA LYS A 265 12.85 -18.40 -1.32
C LYS A 265 11.91 -17.49 -2.12
N GLY A 266 12.29 -16.23 -2.37
CA GLY A 266 11.47 -15.25 -3.08
C GLY A 266 10.54 -14.43 -2.20
N PHE A 267 9.48 -13.91 -2.79
CA PHE A 267 8.55 -12.99 -2.16
C PHE A 267 7.40 -13.70 -1.48
N VAL A 268 7.03 -13.22 -0.30
CA VAL A 268 5.76 -13.51 0.37
C VAL A 268 5.05 -12.20 0.67
N CYS A 269 3.79 -12.09 0.28
CA CYS A 269 3.02 -10.85 0.43
C CYS A 269 1.72 -11.10 1.17
N PHE A 270 1.48 -10.28 2.19
CA PHE A 270 0.19 -10.16 2.87
C PHE A 270 -0.50 -8.89 2.39
N PHE A 271 -1.79 -8.98 2.07
CA PHE A 271 -2.54 -7.85 1.55
C PHE A 271 -4.03 -7.99 1.84
N THR A 272 -4.80 -6.95 1.54
CA THR A 272 -6.25 -6.94 1.69
C THR A 272 -6.92 -6.80 0.33
N ARG A 273 -8.03 -7.55 0.14
CA ARG A 273 -8.98 -7.33 -0.95
C ARG A 273 -10.31 -6.88 -0.38
N TYR A 274 -10.85 -5.83 -0.98
CA TYR A 274 -12.20 -5.36 -0.66
C TYR A 274 -13.24 -6.18 -1.41
N ASN A 275 -14.39 -6.46 -0.74
CA ASN A 275 -15.52 -7.19 -1.31
C ASN A 275 -15.14 -8.59 -1.89
N TYR A 276 -14.42 -9.43 -1.08
CA TYR A 276 -13.81 -10.68 -1.56
C TYR A 276 -13.86 -11.86 -0.55
N PRO A 277 -14.99 -12.44 -0.10
CA PRO A 277 -16.35 -11.88 -0.14
C PRO A 277 -16.64 -10.84 0.96
N ALA A 278 -15.90 -10.85 2.08
CA ALA A 278 -16.07 -9.85 3.14
C ALA A 278 -15.68 -8.44 2.65
N ASP A 279 -16.17 -7.40 3.30
CA ASP A 279 -15.81 -6.01 2.98
C ASP A 279 -14.29 -5.82 2.92
N ARG A 280 -13.56 -6.53 3.82
CA ARG A 280 -12.09 -6.61 3.85
C ARG A 280 -11.62 -8.02 4.11
N THR A 281 -11.31 -8.77 3.07
CA THR A 281 -10.69 -10.11 3.16
C THR A 281 -9.18 -9.97 3.20
N ILE A 282 -8.54 -10.60 4.18
CA ILE A 282 -7.07 -10.69 4.24
C ILE A 282 -6.58 -11.87 3.42
N CYS A 283 -5.53 -11.61 2.64
CA CYS A 283 -5.01 -12.50 1.62
C CYS A 283 -3.49 -12.66 1.73
N PHE A 284 -3.00 -13.71 1.07
CA PHE A 284 -1.58 -14.05 0.95
C PHE A 284 -1.28 -14.50 -0.48
N MET A 285 -0.07 -14.21 -0.96
CA MET A 285 0.47 -14.68 -2.23
C MET A 285 1.99 -14.77 -2.18
N THR A 286 2.56 -15.58 -3.06
CA THR A 286 4.02 -15.78 -3.20
C THR A 286 4.48 -15.59 -4.64
N SER A 287 5.76 -15.25 -4.81
CA SER A 287 6.41 -15.18 -6.12
C SER A 287 7.90 -15.47 -5.98
N ASN A 288 8.48 -16.16 -6.96
CA ASN A 288 9.93 -16.38 -7.03
C ASN A 288 10.66 -15.20 -7.67
N ASP A 289 9.99 -14.44 -8.52
CA ASP A 289 10.58 -13.41 -9.39
C ASP A 289 9.98 -12.01 -9.23
N GLY A 290 8.92 -11.87 -8.38
CA GLY A 290 8.20 -10.62 -8.21
C GLY A 290 7.26 -10.25 -9.38
N VAL A 291 7.25 -11.02 -10.46
CA VAL A 291 6.46 -10.80 -11.68
C VAL A 291 5.25 -11.73 -11.73
N LYS A 292 5.51 -13.03 -11.59
CA LYS A 292 4.49 -14.07 -11.61
C LYS A 292 4.17 -14.52 -10.19
N TRP A 293 2.92 -14.33 -9.79
CA TRP A 293 2.44 -14.59 -8.44
C TRP A 293 1.55 -15.83 -8.40
N SER A 294 1.58 -16.50 -7.26
CA SER A 294 0.65 -17.60 -6.96
C SER A 294 -0.81 -17.16 -7.02
N GLN A 295 -1.72 -18.12 -7.03
CA GLN A 295 -3.12 -17.85 -6.73
C GLN A 295 -3.24 -17.17 -5.36
N TRP A 296 -4.17 -16.21 -5.24
CA TRP A 296 -4.44 -15.55 -3.97
C TRP A 296 -5.09 -16.52 -2.98
N LEU A 297 -4.43 -16.73 -1.85
CA LEU A 297 -4.98 -17.49 -0.74
C LEU A 297 -5.71 -16.53 0.21
N ARG A 298 -7.01 -16.76 0.42
CA ARG A 298 -7.77 -16.05 1.44
C ARG A 298 -7.43 -16.64 2.81
N LEU A 299 -6.97 -15.80 3.74
CA LEU A 299 -6.61 -16.20 5.08
C LEU A 299 -7.81 -16.17 6.03
N ALA A 300 -8.54 -15.04 6.03
CA ALA A 300 -9.76 -14.89 6.80
C ALA A 300 -10.77 -13.98 6.09
N ALA A 301 -12.06 -14.28 6.26
CA ALA A 301 -13.19 -13.56 5.69
C ALA A 301 -14.41 -13.66 6.63
N MET A 302 -14.24 -13.24 7.90
CA MET A 302 -15.30 -13.21 8.91
C MET A 302 -16.10 -11.92 8.81
N ASP A 303 -17.41 -11.97 8.89
CA ASP A 303 -18.32 -10.81 8.93
C ASP A 303 -17.96 -9.66 7.97
N GLN A 304 -17.68 -8.45 8.49
CA GLN A 304 -17.28 -7.28 7.69
C GLN A 304 -15.78 -7.23 7.39
N GLY A 305 -15.01 -8.27 7.80
CA GLY A 305 -13.61 -8.45 7.45
C GLY A 305 -12.61 -8.02 8.50
N HIS A 306 -11.38 -7.72 8.05
CA HIS A 306 -10.21 -7.72 8.92
C HIS A 306 -9.25 -6.58 8.60
N TYR A 307 -8.43 -6.23 9.59
CA TYR A 307 -7.10 -5.67 9.37
C TYR A 307 -6.06 -6.67 9.84
N GLN A 308 -4.93 -6.73 9.15
CA GLN A 308 -3.81 -7.60 9.49
C GLN A 308 -2.49 -6.84 9.57
N ILE A 309 -1.53 -7.40 10.31
CA ILE A 309 -0.14 -7.00 10.33
C ILE A 309 0.74 -8.24 10.33
N SER A 310 1.74 -8.27 9.45
CA SER A 310 2.55 -9.46 9.21
C SER A 310 4.02 -9.26 9.58
N THR A 311 4.73 -10.36 9.70
CA THR A 311 6.19 -10.43 9.76
C THR A 311 6.65 -11.70 9.07
N ALA A 312 7.92 -11.72 8.67
CA ALA A 312 8.58 -12.92 8.16
C ALA A 312 10.00 -13.02 8.71
N SER A 313 10.46 -14.24 8.86
CA SER A 313 11.85 -14.64 9.10
C SER A 313 12.32 -15.56 7.97
N GLU A 314 13.55 -16.06 8.05
CA GLU A 314 14.06 -17.01 7.06
C GLU A 314 13.23 -18.31 7.01
N ASN A 315 12.63 -18.71 8.15
CA ASN A 315 11.95 -19.98 8.32
C ASN A 315 10.44 -19.92 8.15
N LYS A 316 9.82 -18.79 8.50
CA LYS A 316 8.37 -18.67 8.52
C LYS A 316 7.85 -17.27 8.27
N ALA A 317 6.58 -17.20 7.92
CA ALA A 317 5.82 -15.95 7.85
C ALA A 317 4.55 -16.06 8.70
N GLY A 318 4.21 -14.98 9.39
CA GLY A 318 3.04 -14.95 10.28
C GLY A 318 2.29 -13.63 10.19
N THR A 319 1.00 -13.69 10.51
CA THR A 319 0.14 -12.50 10.55
C THR A 319 -0.76 -12.51 11.78
N ALA A 320 -0.85 -11.35 12.43
CA ALA A 320 -1.86 -11.08 13.43
C ALA A 320 -2.98 -10.24 12.80
N PHE A 321 -4.21 -10.49 13.17
CA PHE A 321 -5.36 -9.77 12.65
C PHE A 321 -6.47 -9.60 13.69
N ASN A 322 -7.32 -8.61 13.48
CA ASN A 322 -8.57 -8.40 14.20
C ASN A 322 -9.76 -8.65 13.27
N TYR A 323 -11.00 -8.44 13.73
CA TYR A 323 -12.15 -8.50 12.85
C TYR A 323 -13.17 -7.40 13.15
N HIS A 324 -14.07 -7.16 12.21
CA HIS A 324 -15.17 -6.23 12.29
C HIS A 324 -16.49 -7.01 12.41
N PRO A 325 -17.12 -7.05 13.60
CA PRO A 325 -18.38 -7.76 13.79
C PRO A 325 -19.50 -7.20 12.92
N LYS A 326 -20.36 -8.08 12.44
CA LYS A 326 -21.52 -7.73 11.63
C LYS A 326 -22.40 -6.68 12.33
N GLY A 327 -22.79 -5.64 11.58
CA GLY A 327 -23.69 -4.58 12.08
C GLY A 327 -23.04 -3.55 12.99
N LYS A 328 -21.74 -3.68 13.35
CA LYS A 328 -21.02 -2.71 14.18
C LYS A 328 -20.26 -1.66 13.36
N GLY A 329 -20.12 -1.88 12.05
CA GLY A 329 -19.35 -1.01 11.14
C GLY A 329 -17.84 -1.16 11.28
N LEU A 330 -17.12 -0.60 10.32
CA LEU A 330 -15.66 -0.76 10.20
C LEU A 330 -14.85 0.07 11.20
N ASN A 331 -15.50 0.90 12.00
CA ASN A 331 -14.85 1.58 13.12
C ASN A 331 -14.70 0.68 14.34
N TRP A 332 -15.63 -0.26 14.53
CA TRP A 332 -15.52 -1.28 15.56
C TRP A 332 -14.65 -2.43 15.06
N ARG A 333 -13.50 -2.63 15.68
CA ARG A 333 -12.54 -3.67 15.37
C ARG A 333 -12.08 -4.32 16.64
N THR A 334 -12.25 -5.63 16.76
CA THR A 334 -12.09 -6.33 18.03
C THR A 334 -11.45 -7.70 17.85
N ASN A 335 -11.21 -8.41 18.94
CA ASN A 335 -10.49 -9.66 19.02
C ASN A 335 -9.08 -9.59 18.45
N LEU A 336 -8.26 -10.52 18.83
CA LEU A 336 -6.91 -10.69 18.33
C LEU A 336 -6.73 -12.12 17.88
N TYR A 337 -6.25 -12.31 16.66
CA TYR A 337 -5.97 -13.61 16.04
C TYR A 337 -4.54 -13.68 15.57
N TYR A 338 -4.01 -14.91 15.45
CA TYR A 338 -2.69 -15.16 14.88
C TYR A 338 -2.66 -16.46 14.10
N ILE A 339 -1.98 -16.44 12.93
CA ILE A 339 -1.70 -17.61 12.09
C ILE A 339 -0.33 -17.50 11.46
N GLU A 340 0.31 -18.64 11.17
CA GLU A 340 1.64 -18.71 10.55
C GLU A 340 1.77 -19.84 9.54
N THR A 341 2.78 -19.74 8.66
CA THR A 341 3.19 -20.76 7.68
C THR A 341 4.70 -20.90 7.68
N GLU A 342 5.20 -22.13 7.56
CA GLU A 342 6.63 -22.48 7.44
C GLU A 342 6.99 -23.00 6.03
N ASP A 343 6.00 -23.18 5.17
CA ASP A 343 6.11 -23.79 3.85
C ASP A 343 5.60 -22.90 2.70
N LEU A 344 5.75 -21.57 2.87
CA LEU A 344 5.34 -20.55 1.89
C LEU A 344 3.84 -20.59 1.58
N GLY A 345 3.01 -20.88 2.60
CA GLY A 345 1.55 -20.81 2.49
C GLY A 345 0.87 -22.09 2.02
N LYS A 346 1.58 -23.21 1.87
CA LYS A 346 0.96 -24.52 1.57
C LYS A 346 0.15 -25.03 2.75
N THR A 347 0.65 -24.82 3.98
CA THR A 347 -0.07 -25.11 5.22
C THR A 347 -0.04 -23.90 6.15
N TRP A 348 -1.09 -23.79 6.95
CA TRP A 348 -1.24 -22.70 7.93
C TRP A 348 -1.58 -23.29 9.29
N ASN A 349 -0.96 -22.75 10.33
CA ASN A 349 -1.08 -23.23 11.70
C ASN A 349 -1.38 -22.07 12.66
N CYS A 350 -1.95 -22.43 13.82
CA CYS A 350 -1.91 -21.56 15.01
C CYS A 350 -0.50 -21.54 15.61
N ALA A 351 -0.26 -20.67 16.58
CA ALA A 351 1.01 -20.58 17.30
C ALA A 351 1.38 -21.88 18.05
N ASP A 352 0.41 -22.72 18.38
CA ASP A 352 0.61 -24.02 19.02
C ASP A 352 0.81 -25.18 18.03
N GLY A 353 0.94 -24.88 16.74
CA GLY A 353 1.15 -25.86 15.68
C GLY A 353 -0.12 -26.56 15.17
N ARG A 354 -1.30 -26.28 15.73
CA ARG A 354 -2.57 -26.84 15.21
C ARG A 354 -2.82 -26.35 13.81
N LYS A 355 -3.04 -27.28 12.88
CA LYS A 355 -3.33 -27.00 11.47
C LYS A 355 -4.70 -26.33 11.31
N LEU A 356 -4.75 -25.36 10.41
CA LEU A 356 -5.96 -24.61 10.09
C LEU A 356 -6.49 -24.95 8.70
N THR A 357 -7.81 -24.93 8.56
CA THR A 357 -8.47 -24.91 7.25
C THR A 357 -8.81 -23.47 6.90
N LEU A 358 -8.34 -23.00 5.74
CA LEU A 358 -8.56 -21.64 5.27
C LEU A 358 -9.61 -21.56 4.15
N PRO A 359 -10.29 -20.42 4.00
CA PRO A 359 -10.23 -19.22 4.87
C PRO A 359 -10.94 -19.45 6.20
N LEU A 360 -10.48 -18.72 7.24
CA LEU A 360 -11.20 -18.64 8.50
C LEU A 360 -12.47 -17.80 8.31
N THR A 361 -13.64 -18.35 8.64
CA THR A 361 -14.95 -17.70 8.43
C THR A 361 -15.71 -17.43 9.72
N GLU A 362 -15.28 -18.07 10.83
CA GLU A 362 -15.95 -17.98 12.11
C GLU A 362 -15.08 -17.27 13.15
N PRO A 363 -15.65 -16.33 13.95
CA PRO A 363 -14.92 -15.67 15.03
C PRO A 363 -14.39 -16.66 16.09
N ALA A 364 -15.12 -17.72 16.40
CA ALA A 364 -14.67 -18.79 17.29
C ALA A 364 -13.72 -19.71 16.52
N SER A 365 -12.45 -19.35 16.46
CA SER A 365 -11.41 -20.07 15.71
C SER A 365 -10.25 -20.46 16.64
N PRO A 366 -9.56 -21.59 16.39
CA PRO A 366 -8.33 -21.94 17.11
C PRO A 366 -7.22 -20.90 17.01
N SER A 367 -7.28 -20.01 16.03
CA SER A 367 -6.36 -18.89 15.86
C SER A 367 -6.59 -17.71 16.81
N LEU A 368 -7.67 -17.73 17.60
CA LEU A 368 -8.02 -16.68 18.55
C LEU A 368 -6.94 -16.59 19.65
N VAL A 369 -6.28 -15.43 19.72
CA VAL A 369 -5.31 -15.09 20.78
C VAL A 369 -6.04 -14.61 22.02
N HIS A 370 -7.06 -13.74 21.84
CA HIS A 370 -7.86 -13.20 22.93
C HIS A 370 -9.20 -12.63 22.46
N ASP A 371 -10.26 -12.85 23.26
CA ASP A 371 -11.61 -12.35 23.01
C ASP A 371 -11.83 -10.96 23.63
N TYR A 372 -11.41 -9.92 22.93
CA TYR A 372 -11.66 -8.53 23.31
C TYR A 372 -13.11 -8.09 23.04
N GLN A 373 -13.86 -8.82 22.23
CA GLN A 373 -15.27 -8.53 22.01
C GLN A 373 -16.08 -8.75 23.28
N GLY A 374 -15.81 -9.84 24.00
CA GLY A 374 -16.42 -10.13 25.29
C GLY A 374 -16.13 -9.06 26.36
N GLU A 375 -14.97 -8.39 26.25
CA GLU A 375 -14.57 -7.29 27.12
C GLU A 375 -15.09 -5.91 26.68
N GLY A 376 -15.75 -5.83 25.51
CA GLY A 376 -16.21 -4.55 24.94
C GLY A 376 -15.09 -3.63 24.47
N LEU A 377 -13.93 -4.18 24.07
CA LEU A 377 -12.75 -3.43 23.68
C LEU A 377 -12.47 -3.51 22.17
N ASN A 378 -11.99 -2.40 21.62
CA ASN A 378 -11.39 -2.32 20.30
C ASN A 378 -9.92 -2.73 20.34
N VAL A 379 -9.43 -3.31 19.23
CA VAL A 379 -8.04 -3.72 19.02
C VAL A 379 -7.44 -3.02 17.81
N TYR A 380 -6.40 -2.22 18.02
CA TYR A 380 -5.67 -1.49 16.99
C TYR A 380 -4.26 -2.05 16.84
N LEU A 381 -4.05 -2.90 15.85
CA LEU A 381 -2.75 -3.53 15.56
C LEU A 381 -1.67 -2.50 15.21
N LYS A 382 -0.45 -2.68 15.76
CA LYS A 382 0.70 -1.80 15.55
C LYS A 382 1.86 -2.51 14.87
N ASP A 383 2.40 -3.54 15.47
CA ASP A 383 3.53 -4.29 14.92
C ASP A 383 3.46 -5.77 15.34
N ILE A 384 4.23 -6.59 14.66
CA ILE A 384 4.47 -7.99 15.02
C ILE A 384 5.92 -8.35 14.70
N ARG A 385 6.54 -9.14 15.57
CA ARG A 385 7.89 -9.68 15.42
C ARG A 385 7.91 -11.12 15.87
N PHE A 386 8.89 -11.87 15.39
CA PHE A 386 9.33 -13.09 16.07
C PHE A 386 10.41 -12.73 17.11
N ASP A 387 10.39 -13.39 18.26
CA ASP A 387 11.47 -13.29 19.23
C ASP A 387 12.65 -14.20 18.83
N THR A 388 13.70 -14.25 19.67
CA THR A 388 14.91 -15.06 19.41
C THR A 388 14.63 -16.56 19.31
N ASP A 389 13.50 -17.02 19.82
CA ASP A 389 13.03 -18.41 19.72
C ASP A 389 12.01 -18.60 18.57
N GLU A 390 11.93 -17.65 17.63
CA GLU A 390 10.95 -17.65 16.53
C GLU A 390 9.48 -17.65 17.00
N LYS A 391 9.20 -17.18 18.23
CA LYS A 391 7.84 -17.07 18.77
C LYS A 391 7.25 -15.70 18.46
N PRO A 392 5.95 -15.63 18.07
CA PRO A 392 5.33 -14.36 17.74
C PRO A 392 5.13 -13.46 18.97
N VAL A 393 5.43 -12.17 18.78
CA VAL A 393 5.16 -11.07 19.70
C VAL A 393 4.37 -10.01 18.95
N ILE A 394 3.14 -9.75 19.37
CA ILE A 394 2.21 -8.82 18.73
C ILE A 394 2.11 -7.55 19.58
N LEU A 395 2.24 -6.38 18.96
CA LEU A 395 2.05 -5.08 19.57
C LEU A 395 0.76 -4.45 19.07
N PHE A 396 -0.11 -4.01 19.99
CA PHE A 396 -1.41 -3.42 19.65
C PHE A 396 -1.87 -2.44 20.74
N ILE A 397 -2.91 -1.65 20.44
CA ILE A 397 -3.61 -0.81 21.42
C ILE A 397 -5.01 -1.38 21.64
N THR A 398 -5.46 -1.39 22.89
CA THR A 398 -6.86 -1.58 23.25
C THR A 398 -7.50 -0.28 23.72
N SER A 399 -8.79 -0.10 23.44
CA SER A 399 -9.57 1.07 23.87
C SER A 399 -11.07 0.78 23.92
N LYS A 400 -11.82 1.58 24.66
CA LYS A 400 -13.29 1.44 24.81
C LYS A 400 -14.07 1.84 23.56
N GLY A 401 -13.49 2.64 22.68
CA GLY A 401 -14.17 3.15 21.49
C GLY A 401 -13.20 3.67 20.43
N TYR A 402 -13.74 4.15 19.32
CA TYR A 402 -12.94 4.56 18.16
C TYR A 402 -12.79 6.09 18.02
N GLU A 403 -13.64 6.86 18.68
CA GLU A 403 -13.63 8.32 18.61
C GLU A 403 -12.43 8.89 19.37
N SER A 404 -11.96 10.05 18.94
CA SER A 404 -10.97 10.84 19.66
C SER A 404 -11.49 11.30 21.02
N GLY A 405 -10.60 11.81 21.88
CA GLY A 405 -10.96 12.37 23.19
C GLY A 405 -10.95 11.37 24.35
N PRO A 406 -11.03 11.85 25.58
CA PRO A 406 -10.82 11.07 26.82
C PRO A 406 -11.93 10.05 27.10
N LYS A 407 -13.11 10.17 26.46
CA LYS A 407 -14.24 9.24 26.65
C LYS A 407 -13.86 7.78 26.47
N ASN A 408 -12.92 7.50 25.58
CA ASN A 408 -12.50 6.15 25.22
C ASN A 408 -11.17 5.72 25.87
N ASP A 409 -10.69 6.48 26.85
CA ASP A 409 -9.51 6.12 27.64
C ASP A 409 -9.78 4.92 28.58
N PRO A 410 -8.68 4.21 28.92
CA PRO A 410 -7.32 4.37 28.43
C PRO A 410 -7.12 3.76 27.04
N ARG A 411 -6.17 4.31 26.25
CA ARG A 411 -5.60 3.63 25.07
C ARG A 411 -4.34 2.92 25.51
N THR A 412 -4.49 1.64 25.78
CA THR A 412 -3.43 0.85 26.38
C THR A 412 -2.62 0.11 25.31
N TRP A 413 -1.35 0.46 25.20
CA TRP A 413 -0.39 -0.33 24.44
C TRP A 413 -0.16 -1.66 25.13
N THR A 414 -0.27 -2.74 24.38
CA THR A 414 -0.27 -4.10 24.91
C THR A 414 0.60 -4.98 24.03
N THR A 415 1.33 -5.90 24.64
CA THR A 415 2.03 -6.98 23.93
C THR A 415 1.35 -8.32 24.21
N ALA A 416 1.22 -9.15 23.16
CA ALA A 416 0.86 -10.56 23.30
C ALA A 416 2.02 -11.40 22.76
N ARG A 417 2.63 -12.22 23.63
CA ARG A 417 3.73 -13.12 23.30
C ARG A 417 3.29 -14.57 23.43
N TRP A 418 3.60 -15.38 22.45
CA TRP A 418 3.47 -16.83 22.57
C TRP A 418 4.64 -17.40 23.35
N THR A 419 4.37 -18.14 24.45
CA THR A 419 5.41 -18.72 25.31
C THR A 419 5.88 -20.11 24.84
N GLY A 420 5.19 -20.71 23.89
CA GLY A 420 5.30 -22.11 23.49
C GLY A 420 4.11 -22.95 23.99
N THR A 421 3.39 -22.46 25.00
CA THR A 421 2.24 -23.16 25.60
C THR A 421 1.01 -22.27 25.75
N ALA A 422 1.18 -20.97 25.93
CA ALA A 422 0.09 -20.02 26.13
C ALA A 422 0.46 -18.63 25.62
N TRP A 423 -0.55 -17.84 25.30
CA TRP A 423 -0.40 -16.40 25.04
C TRP A 423 -0.27 -15.64 26.35
N GLN A 424 0.82 -14.89 26.47
CA GLN A 424 1.06 -13.98 27.58
C GLN A 424 0.77 -12.56 27.13
N ILE A 425 -0.32 -11.99 27.64
CA ILE A 425 -0.80 -10.66 27.29
C ILE A 425 -0.45 -9.69 28.41
N ARG A 426 0.23 -8.58 28.10
CA ARG A 426 0.70 -7.63 29.11
C ARG A 426 0.54 -6.18 28.63
N PRO A 427 -0.05 -5.32 29.46
CA PRO A 427 -0.03 -3.87 29.20
C PRO A 427 1.40 -3.33 29.31
N ALA A 428 1.71 -2.35 28.47
CA ALA A 428 3.02 -1.68 28.47
C ALA A 428 2.92 -0.25 29.03
N PHE A 429 2.18 0.61 28.36
CA PHE A 429 1.97 2.03 28.68
C PHE A 429 0.71 2.52 27.97
N THR A 430 0.39 3.80 28.09
CA THR A 430 -0.78 4.41 27.43
C THR A 430 -0.36 5.54 26.49
N SER A 431 -1.24 5.88 25.56
CA SER A 431 -1.21 7.10 24.76
C SER A 431 -2.61 7.67 24.63
N ASP A 432 -2.81 8.73 23.86
CA ASP A 432 -4.10 9.44 23.81
C ASP A 432 -4.92 9.19 22.53
N ASN A 433 -4.38 8.41 21.55
CA ASN A 433 -5.11 8.13 20.31
C ASN A 433 -4.94 6.69 19.81
N ASN A 434 -6.02 6.13 19.26
CA ASN A 434 -6.02 4.78 18.69
C ASN A 434 -5.14 4.65 17.43
N TYR A 435 -4.86 5.75 16.74
CA TYR A 435 -4.03 5.78 15.54
C TYR A 435 -2.57 6.12 15.83
N ASP A 436 -2.18 6.27 17.11
CA ASP A 436 -0.77 6.32 17.47
C ASP A 436 -0.07 5.07 16.97
N MET A 437 1.04 5.26 16.28
CA MET A 437 1.74 4.18 15.60
C MET A 437 3.21 4.18 15.95
N GLY A 438 3.66 3.05 16.48
CA GLY A 438 5.06 2.78 16.77
C GLY A 438 5.48 1.40 16.29
N SER A 439 6.73 1.08 16.46
CA SER A 439 7.32 -0.19 16.07
C SER A 439 7.98 -0.92 17.22
N LEU A 440 7.85 -2.24 17.21
CA LEU A 440 8.48 -3.15 18.15
C LEU A 440 9.83 -3.63 17.59
N TYR A 441 10.85 -3.60 18.41
CA TYR A 441 12.15 -4.21 18.17
C TYR A 441 12.36 -5.32 19.17
N ILE A 442 12.90 -6.43 18.73
CA ILE A 442 13.43 -7.49 19.58
C ILE A 442 14.88 -7.62 19.18
N GLU A 443 15.77 -7.25 20.09
CA GLU A 443 17.20 -7.19 19.86
C GLU A 443 17.86 -8.53 20.19
N ASP A 444 19.03 -8.80 19.61
CA ASP A 444 19.74 -10.08 19.76
C ASP A 444 20.12 -10.38 21.21
N ASP A 445 20.28 -9.35 22.05
CA ASP A 445 20.54 -9.47 23.49
C ASP A 445 19.27 -9.74 24.33
N GLY A 446 18.13 -9.93 23.68
CA GLY A 446 16.84 -10.16 24.32
C GLY A 446 16.13 -8.90 24.81
N THR A 447 16.70 -7.72 24.61
CA THR A 447 16.05 -6.44 24.94
C THR A 447 14.90 -6.18 23.96
N TRP A 448 13.73 -5.84 24.48
CA TRP A 448 12.63 -5.33 23.67
C TRP A 448 12.60 -3.81 23.72
N ARG A 449 12.34 -3.21 22.57
CA ARG A 449 12.24 -1.76 22.43
C ARG A 449 10.96 -1.39 21.70
N ILE A 450 10.33 -0.28 22.11
CA ILE A 450 9.26 0.37 21.37
C ILE A 450 9.66 1.83 21.15
N ILE A 451 9.53 2.29 19.90
CA ILE A 451 9.65 3.69 19.50
C ILE A 451 8.29 4.13 18.97
N SER A 452 7.64 5.07 19.66
CA SER A 452 6.26 5.45 19.35
C SER A 452 5.87 6.81 19.93
N PRO A 453 4.84 7.49 19.39
CA PRO A 453 4.29 8.71 19.96
C PRO A 453 3.43 8.36 21.19
N THR A 454 4.03 8.33 22.36
CA THR A 454 3.35 8.01 23.62
C THR A 454 3.23 9.19 24.55
N GLU A 455 3.91 10.28 24.25
CA GLU A 455 3.77 11.52 24.99
C GLU A 455 2.82 12.46 24.27
N THR A 456 2.01 13.17 25.03
CA THR A 456 1.03 14.12 24.48
C THR A 456 1.72 15.18 23.65
N GLY A 457 1.29 15.36 22.41
CA GLY A 457 1.79 16.39 21.51
C GLY A 457 0.95 17.67 21.55
N PRO A 458 1.27 18.66 20.71
CA PRO A 458 0.56 19.93 20.67
C PRO A 458 -0.91 19.85 20.22
N GLN A 459 -1.31 18.74 19.63
CA GLN A 459 -2.72 18.46 19.31
C GLN A 459 -3.17 17.19 20.04
N PRO A 460 -3.51 17.29 21.35
CA PRO A 460 -3.94 16.16 22.14
C PRO A 460 -5.14 15.42 21.53
N TYR A 461 -5.18 14.10 21.67
CA TYR A 461 -6.21 13.20 21.15
C TYR A 461 -6.34 13.16 19.62
N ASN A 462 -5.47 13.82 18.88
CA ASN A 462 -5.25 13.55 17.45
C ASN A 462 -4.10 12.55 17.29
N PRO A 463 -4.01 11.82 16.17
CA PRO A 463 -2.92 10.85 15.97
C PRO A 463 -1.54 11.44 16.15
N GLY A 464 -0.66 10.67 16.82
CA GLY A 464 0.69 11.09 17.10
C GLY A 464 0.80 11.94 18.37
N GLY A 465 1.95 12.54 18.52
CA GLY A 465 2.35 13.31 19.71
C GLY A 465 3.85 13.48 19.72
N GLU A 466 4.46 13.43 20.90
CA GLU A 466 5.90 13.40 21.03
C GLU A 466 6.40 11.95 21.08
N ILE A 467 7.46 11.67 20.32
CA ILE A 467 8.05 10.32 20.23
C ILE A 467 8.86 10.01 21.48
N ALA A 468 8.61 8.85 22.04
CA ALA A 468 9.39 8.28 23.14
C ALA A 468 9.96 6.90 22.81
N MET A 469 11.01 6.53 23.52
CA MET A 469 11.66 5.23 23.47
C MET A 469 11.48 4.51 24.79
N TRP A 470 10.95 3.30 24.69
CA TRP A 470 10.68 2.41 25.82
C TRP A 470 11.51 1.15 25.71
N LEU A 471 12.04 0.64 26.80
CA LEU A 471 12.77 -0.63 26.87
C LEU A 471 12.15 -1.57 27.89
N SER A 472 12.26 -2.86 27.57
CA SER A 472 11.97 -3.97 28.48
C SER A 472 13.11 -4.99 28.40
N GLY A 473 13.72 -5.33 29.52
CA GLY A 473 14.75 -6.37 29.63
C GLY A 473 14.19 -7.71 30.14
N ASN A 474 12.86 -7.86 30.21
CA ASN A 474 12.21 -9.04 30.80
C ASN A 474 11.00 -9.52 29.97
N LEU A 475 11.18 -9.56 28.65
CA LEU A 475 10.19 -10.08 27.69
C LEU A 475 8.82 -9.37 27.78
N GLY A 476 8.84 -8.04 27.92
CA GLY A 476 7.64 -7.21 27.95
C GLY A 476 6.86 -7.26 29.28
N GLN A 477 7.44 -7.82 30.37
CA GLN A 477 6.76 -7.84 31.67
C GLN A 477 6.68 -6.44 32.29
N THR A 478 7.75 -5.67 32.16
CA THR A 478 7.80 -4.26 32.58
C THR A 478 8.48 -3.42 31.50
N TRP A 479 8.05 -2.17 31.40
CA TRP A 479 8.57 -1.21 30.44
C TRP A 479 9.07 0.05 31.15
N LYS A 480 10.21 0.56 30.71
CA LYS A 480 10.79 1.81 31.19
C LYS A 480 10.94 2.78 30.02
N LYS A 481 10.39 3.99 30.13
CA LYS A 481 10.72 5.09 29.22
C LYS A 481 12.17 5.50 29.46
N VAL A 482 13.02 5.30 28.47
CA VAL A 482 14.48 5.58 28.60
C VAL A 482 14.84 6.91 27.94
N LYS A 483 14.04 7.38 26.98
CA LYS A 483 14.30 8.65 26.31
C LYS A 483 13.01 9.22 25.70
N GLN A 484 12.80 10.51 25.83
CA GLN A 484 11.89 11.29 25.02
C GLN A 484 12.69 11.81 23.81
N LEU A 485 12.28 11.44 22.59
CA LEU A 485 13.02 11.71 21.36
C LEU A 485 12.67 13.08 20.78
N THR A 486 11.40 13.46 20.88
CA THR A 486 10.92 14.78 20.47
C THR A 486 10.22 15.48 21.62
N LYS A 487 10.25 16.81 21.65
CA LYS A 487 9.65 17.63 22.70
C LYS A 487 9.36 19.03 22.17
N GLU A 488 8.34 19.65 22.73
CA GLU A 488 7.95 21.04 22.40
C GLU A 488 7.76 21.23 20.89
N SER A 489 7.27 20.19 20.21
CA SER A 489 7.10 20.17 18.76
C SER A 489 5.91 21.04 18.35
N PRO A 490 5.95 21.74 17.22
CA PRO A 490 4.81 22.56 16.75
C PRO A 490 3.68 21.68 16.20
N ARG A 491 3.96 20.42 15.90
CA ARG A 491 3.04 19.45 15.28
C ARG A 491 3.24 18.07 15.87
N ASN A 492 2.20 17.24 15.85
CA ASN A 492 2.30 15.84 16.27
C ASN A 492 3.21 15.05 15.35
N HIS A 493 4.13 14.28 15.90
CA HIS A 493 4.90 13.25 15.20
C HIS A 493 4.09 11.98 15.09
N THR A 494 4.04 11.36 13.89
CA THR A 494 3.15 10.25 13.59
C THR A 494 3.90 9.07 12.97
N TYR A 495 3.39 7.86 13.17
CA TYR A 495 3.77 6.65 12.43
C TYR A 495 5.28 6.35 12.41
N ALA A 496 5.90 6.19 13.58
CA ALA A 496 7.30 5.77 13.70
C ALA A 496 7.49 4.32 13.20
N ARG A 497 8.26 4.16 12.11
CA ARG A 497 8.41 2.91 11.36
C ARG A 497 9.83 2.37 11.46
N ARG A 498 9.93 1.10 11.87
CA ARG A 498 11.19 0.38 11.93
C ARG A 498 11.59 -0.10 10.53
N PRO A 499 12.86 0.11 10.09
CA PRO A 499 13.39 -0.56 8.91
C PRO A 499 13.47 -2.09 9.10
N VAL A 500 13.35 -2.84 8.03
CA VAL A 500 13.81 -4.24 8.02
C VAL A 500 15.32 -4.23 8.20
N ASN A 501 15.85 -5.09 9.08
CA ASN A 501 17.28 -5.15 9.43
C ASN A 501 17.84 -3.80 9.90
N ALA A 502 17.10 -3.07 10.76
CA ALA A 502 17.41 -1.70 11.16
C ALA A 502 18.87 -1.53 11.59
N HIS A 503 19.61 -0.65 10.90
CA HIS A 503 20.98 -0.28 11.27
C HIS A 503 20.97 0.72 12.44
N PRO A 504 21.92 0.65 13.38
CA PRO A 504 21.95 1.55 14.54
C PRO A 504 21.87 3.05 14.21
N ASP A 505 22.42 3.51 13.07
CA ASP A 505 22.41 4.92 12.68
C ASP A 505 21.09 5.36 12.01
N PHE A 506 20.21 4.43 11.62
CA PHE A 506 18.90 4.72 11.04
C PHE A 506 17.88 3.70 11.56
N TYR A 507 17.32 3.99 12.73
CA TYR A 507 16.60 3.00 13.51
C TYR A 507 15.08 3.09 13.39
N ALA A 508 14.52 4.31 13.25
CA ALA A 508 13.12 4.55 12.93
C ALA A 508 12.98 5.74 12.00
N ILE A 509 11.95 5.76 11.15
CA ILE A 509 11.57 6.87 10.28
C ILE A 509 10.10 7.25 10.52
N TRP A 510 9.78 8.55 10.51
CA TRP A 510 8.42 9.05 10.69
C TRP A 510 8.23 10.44 10.08
N ALA A 511 6.99 10.94 10.13
CA ALA A 511 6.65 12.30 9.71
C ALA A 511 5.96 13.07 10.84
N ASP A 512 5.91 14.41 10.74
CA ASP A 512 5.08 15.27 11.56
C ASP A 512 3.97 15.92 10.75
N GLY A 513 2.95 16.44 11.42
CA GLY A 513 1.90 17.24 10.81
C GLY A 513 0.85 17.66 11.82
N HIS A 514 0.20 18.82 11.56
CA HIS A 514 -0.81 19.33 12.47
C HIS A 514 -2.09 18.48 12.43
N GLY A 515 -2.56 18.01 13.57
CA GLY A 515 -3.69 17.08 13.66
C GLY A 515 -5.07 17.68 13.35
N ARG A 516 -5.25 19.01 13.31
CA ARG A 516 -6.56 19.66 13.17
C ARG A 516 -6.70 20.59 11.97
N LYS A 517 -5.64 20.81 11.22
CA LYS A 517 -5.65 21.64 10.00
C LYS A 517 -4.53 21.23 9.06
N PRO A 518 -4.65 21.49 7.77
CA PRO A 518 -3.57 21.30 6.82
C PRO A 518 -2.30 22.03 7.24
N SER A 519 -1.17 21.35 7.08
CA SER A 519 0.15 21.89 7.40
C SER A 519 1.21 21.29 6.48
N GLU A 520 2.38 21.85 6.50
CA GLU A 520 3.57 21.14 6.06
C GLU A 520 3.79 19.86 6.88
N SER A 521 4.51 18.90 6.29
CA SER A 521 4.92 17.66 6.94
C SER A 521 6.41 17.44 6.68
N THR A 522 7.16 17.31 7.76
CA THR A 522 8.61 17.05 7.74
C THR A 522 8.86 15.58 8.06
N LEU A 523 9.91 15.02 7.47
CA LEU A 523 10.35 13.66 7.72
C LEU A 523 11.54 13.64 8.65
N TYR A 524 11.54 12.68 9.57
CA TYR A 524 12.56 12.49 10.60
C TYR A 524 13.00 11.03 10.62
N PHE A 525 14.21 10.81 11.09
CA PHE A 525 14.64 9.49 11.54
C PHE A 525 15.44 9.62 12.84
N CYS A 526 15.61 8.53 13.55
CA CYS A 526 16.51 8.50 14.70
C CYS A 526 17.52 7.36 14.59
N ASP A 527 18.64 7.51 15.30
CA ASP A 527 19.56 6.42 15.57
C ASP A 527 19.07 5.53 16.74
N LYS A 528 19.80 4.44 17.03
CA LYS A 528 19.50 3.50 18.12
C LYS A 528 19.62 4.15 19.51
N GLN A 529 20.43 5.22 19.65
CA GLN A 529 20.60 6.00 20.86
C GLN A 529 19.49 7.04 21.06
N GLY A 530 18.62 7.20 20.03
CA GLY A 530 17.51 8.14 20.03
C GLY A 530 17.95 9.59 19.77
N ASN A 531 19.04 9.81 19.04
CA ASN A 531 19.32 11.11 18.44
C ASN A 531 18.45 11.26 17.21
N VAL A 532 17.72 12.36 17.10
CA VAL A 532 16.76 12.60 16.03
C VAL A 532 17.36 13.49 14.97
N TYR A 533 17.20 13.10 13.72
CA TYR A 533 17.66 13.81 12.54
C TYR A 533 16.50 14.26 11.69
N VAL A 534 16.60 15.46 11.12
CA VAL A 534 15.63 16.05 10.21
C VAL A 534 16.09 15.81 8.76
N LEU A 535 15.26 15.18 7.95
CA LEU A 535 15.51 15.10 6.51
C LEU A 535 15.31 16.48 5.86
N PRO A 536 16.22 16.93 4.97
CA PRO A 536 16.22 18.30 4.46
C PRO A 536 14.98 18.54 3.58
N ARG A 537 14.14 19.50 3.97
CA ARG A 537 12.95 19.89 3.20
C ARG A 537 13.30 20.63 1.90
N LYS A 538 14.49 21.21 1.81
CA LYS A 538 15.02 21.89 0.63
C LYS A 538 16.49 21.55 0.44
N MET A 539 16.85 21.11 -0.75
CA MET A 539 18.20 20.75 -1.14
C MET A 539 18.61 21.57 -2.37
N THR A 540 19.74 22.25 -2.27
CA THR A 540 20.37 22.99 -3.38
C THR A 540 21.47 22.18 -4.06
N VAL A 541 21.89 21.07 -3.42
CA VAL A 541 22.92 20.13 -3.90
C VAL A 541 22.33 18.71 -3.95
N ASP A 542 22.98 17.81 -4.66
CA ASP A 542 22.46 16.47 -4.88
C ASP A 542 22.54 15.58 -3.63
N PHE A 543 23.45 15.87 -2.70
CA PHE A 543 23.63 15.12 -1.44
C PHE A 543 23.74 16.06 -0.26
N THR A 544 23.11 15.73 0.85
CA THR A 544 23.14 16.55 2.08
C THR A 544 23.17 15.65 3.31
N LYS A 545 23.89 16.07 4.36
CA LYS A 545 23.81 15.45 5.68
C LYS A 545 22.54 15.92 6.39
N PRO A 546 21.67 15.01 6.89
CA PRO A 546 20.57 15.37 7.76
C PRO A 546 21.08 16.07 9.03
N LYS A 547 20.34 17.06 9.50
CA LYS A 547 20.69 17.83 10.70
C LYS A 547 20.08 17.17 11.94
N LEU A 548 20.79 17.23 13.07
CA LEU A 548 20.23 16.92 14.37
C LEU A 548 19.04 17.86 14.67
N LEU A 549 17.95 17.32 15.19
CA LEU A 549 16.79 18.11 15.62
C LEU A 549 17.14 18.99 16.82
N TYR A 550 17.93 18.45 17.73
CA TYR A 550 18.44 19.16 18.90
C TYR A 550 19.97 19.15 18.87
N GLU A 551 20.58 20.31 18.88
CA GLU A 551 22.04 20.41 19.04
C GLU A 551 22.44 19.84 20.41
N LYS A 552 23.53 19.08 20.44
CA LYS A 552 24.10 18.67 21.71
C LYS A 552 24.48 19.96 22.46
N SER A 553 23.79 20.26 23.56
CA SER A 553 24.23 21.34 24.45
C SER A 553 25.68 21.05 24.85
N ASN A 554 26.60 21.95 24.46
CA ASN A 554 27.97 21.93 24.92
C ASN A 554 27.99 22.30 26.41
N VAL A 555 27.48 21.42 27.26
CA VAL A 555 27.76 21.51 28.70
C VAL A 555 29.20 20.99 28.89
N LYS A 556 30.14 21.91 28.86
CA LYS A 556 31.48 21.63 29.43
C LYS A 556 31.28 21.42 30.91
N TYR A 557 31.48 20.21 31.40
CA TYR A 557 31.65 19.91 32.80
C TYR A 557 33.05 20.36 33.25
#